data_012e05178f1af5d9f8cc64d76d46a03b
#
_entry.id   012e05178f1af5d9f8cc64d76d46a03b
#
_cell.length_a   1.000
_cell.length_b   1.000
_cell.length_c   1.000
_cell.angle_alpha   90.00
_cell.angle_beta   90.00
_cell.angle_gamma   90.00
#
_symmetry.space_group_name_H-M   'P 1'
#
loop_
_entity.id
_entity.type
_entity.pdbx_description
1 polymer ?
#
loop_
_entity_poly.entity_id
_entity_poly.type
_entity_poly.pdbx_seq_one_letter_code
_entity_poly.pdbx_strand_id
1 'polypeptide(L)' 'MANKDSISKERTAELIAEYGKNAQDSGSAEVQVAILTERIRNLTEHLKEHPKDHHTRRGLLMLVGKRRRLLVYILI' A
#
# COMPACT_ATOMS: atom_id res chain seq x y z
N MET A 1 11.21 9.43 -10.01
CA MET A 1 11.51 9.02 -8.63
C MET A 1 10.22 8.60 -7.92
N ALA A 2 10.25 7.44 -7.31
CA ALA A 2 9.12 7.01 -6.52
C ALA A 2 9.04 7.87 -5.28
N ASN A 3 7.90 8.45 -5.00
CA ASN A 3 7.71 9.20 -3.79
C ASN A 3 7.00 8.32 -2.77
N LYS A 4 6.95 8.79 -1.54
CA LYS A 4 6.27 8.06 -0.46
C LYS A 4 4.77 7.96 -0.70
N ASP A 5 4.24 8.80 -1.57
CA ASP A 5 2.83 8.81 -1.93
C ASP A 5 2.66 8.13 -3.30
N SER A 6 3.03 6.85 -3.36
CA SER A 6 2.94 6.06 -4.58
C SER A 6 1.49 5.75 -4.99
N ILE A 7 0.53 6.36 -4.30
CA ILE A 7 -0.89 6.21 -4.56
C ILE A 7 -1.52 7.60 -4.47
N SER A 8 -2.42 7.92 -5.38
CA SER A 8 -3.07 9.22 -5.39
C SER A 8 -4.12 9.34 -4.28
N LYS A 9 -4.47 10.57 -3.92
CA LYS A 9 -5.53 10.81 -2.94
C LYS A 9 -6.87 10.29 -3.44
N GLU A 10 -7.13 10.44 -4.72
CA GLU A 10 -8.36 9.97 -5.34
C GLU A 10 -8.46 8.45 -5.25
N ARG A 11 -7.36 7.75 -5.53
CA ARG A 11 -7.34 6.29 -5.45
C ARG A 11 -7.47 5.82 -4.01
N THR A 12 -6.83 6.52 -3.08
CA THR A 12 -6.97 6.22 -1.65
C THR A 12 -8.44 6.34 -1.21
N ALA A 13 -9.11 7.41 -1.63
CA ALA A 13 -10.52 7.61 -1.30
C ALA A 13 -11.39 6.48 -1.87
N GLU A 14 -11.12 6.04 -3.10
CA GLU A 14 -11.84 4.92 -3.70
C GLU A 14 -11.68 3.64 -2.89
N LEU A 15 -10.46 3.36 -2.43
CA LEU A 15 -10.20 2.16 -1.64
C LEU A 15 -10.88 2.22 -0.29
N ILE A 16 -10.92 3.39 0.34
CA ILE A 16 -11.64 3.57 1.60
C ILE A 16 -13.13 3.34 1.39
N ALA A 17 -13.69 3.86 0.30
CA ALA A 17 -15.10 3.69 0.00
C ALA A 17 -15.44 2.21 -0.27
N GLU A 18 -14.53 1.49 -0.91
CA GLU A 18 -14.77 0.09 -1.30
C GLU A 18 -14.61 -0.88 -0.12
N TYR A 19 -13.59 -0.68 0.70
CA TYR A 19 -13.22 -1.64 1.75
C TYR A 19 -13.53 -1.15 3.15
N GLY A 20 -13.76 0.14 3.34
CA GLY A 20 -14.07 0.70 4.64
C GLY A 20 -15.56 0.58 4.96
N LYS A 21 -15.87 0.78 6.23
CA LYS A 21 -17.25 0.77 6.70
C LYS A 21 -17.99 2.05 6.29
N ASN A 22 -17.25 3.13 6.09
CA ASN A 22 -17.77 4.42 5.65
C ASN A 22 -16.64 5.21 5.01
N ALA A 23 -16.96 6.40 4.50
CA ALA A 23 -16.00 7.21 3.75
C ALA A 23 -14.84 7.73 4.60
N GLN A 24 -14.97 7.72 5.91
CA GLN A 24 -13.93 8.18 6.82
C GLN A 24 -13.12 7.03 7.43
N ASP A 25 -13.43 5.78 7.08
CA ASP A 25 -12.79 4.62 7.69
C ASP A 25 -11.46 4.33 7.01
N SER A 26 -10.44 5.13 7.32
CA SER A 26 -9.10 4.93 6.77
C SER A 26 -8.24 4.02 7.65
N GLY A 27 -8.73 3.64 8.82
CA GLY A 27 -7.93 2.92 9.81
C GLY A 27 -8.19 1.43 9.95
N SER A 28 -9.22 0.90 9.27
CA SER A 28 -9.48 -0.53 9.39
C SER A 28 -8.38 -1.34 8.71
N ALA A 29 -8.17 -2.57 9.18
CA ALA A 29 -7.12 -3.44 8.63
C ALA A 29 -7.37 -3.73 7.14
N GLU A 30 -8.62 -3.91 6.76
CA GLU A 30 -8.98 -4.17 5.37
C GLU A 30 -8.60 -3.01 4.45
N VAL A 31 -8.90 -1.79 4.87
CA VAL A 31 -8.53 -0.59 4.11
C VAL A 31 -7.01 -0.46 4.03
N GLN A 32 -6.32 -0.69 5.15
CA GLN A 32 -4.87 -0.60 5.18
C GLN A 32 -4.22 -1.61 4.25
N VAL A 33 -4.72 -2.85 4.22
CA VAL A 33 -4.21 -3.87 3.30
C VAL A 33 -4.44 -3.44 1.84
N ALA A 34 -5.61 -2.90 1.53
CA ALA A 34 -5.91 -2.46 0.17
C ALA A 34 -4.96 -1.33 -0.27
N ILE A 35 -4.74 -0.35 0.60
CA ILE A 35 -3.84 0.77 0.30
C ILE A 35 -2.40 0.26 0.14
N LEU A 36 -1.95 -0.61 1.04
CA LEU A 36 -0.59 -1.16 0.95
C LEU A 36 -0.40 -1.98 -0.31
N THR A 37 -1.40 -2.76 -0.69
CA THR A 37 -1.34 -3.57 -1.91
C THR A 37 -1.16 -2.68 -3.14
N GLU A 38 -1.90 -1.59 -3.22
CA GLU A 38 -1.78 -0.65 -4.33
C GLU A 38 -0.40 0.01 -4.35
N ARG A 39 0.10 0.44 -3.19
CA ARG A 39 1.42 1.05 -3.09
C ARG A 39 2.52 0.07 -3.46
N ILE A 40 2.42 -1.17 -3.00
CA ILE A 40 3.39 -2.22 -3.33
C ILE A 40 3.42 -2.45 -4.84
N ARG A 41 2.26 -2.51 -5.47
CA ARG A 41 2.17 -2.69 -6.93
C ARG A 41 2.85 -1.54 -7.66
N ASN A 42 2.57 -0.31 -7.25
CA ASN A 42 3.14 0.86 -7.90
C ASN A 42 4.66 0.94 -7.74
N LEU A 43 5.16 0.62 -6.54
CA LEU A 43 6.59 0.60 -6.30
C LEU A 43 7.29 -0.54 -7.05
N THR A 44 6.63 -1.68 -7.18
CA THR A 44 7.16 -2.80 -7.96
C THR A 44 7.33 -2.39 -9.42
N GLU A 45 6.33 -1.71 -9.98
CA GLU A 45 6.44 -1.22 -11.36
C GLU A 45 7.57 -0.20 -11.50
N HIS A 46 7.71 0.69 -10.52
CA HIS A 46 8.81 1.65 -10.52
C HIS A 46 10.17 0.93 -10.55
N LEU A 47 10.34 -0.13 -9.75
CA LEU A 47 11.59 -0.85 -9.67
C LEU A 47 11.93 -1.64 -10.93
N LYS A 48 10.94 -1.99 -11.73
CA LYS A 48 11.18 -2.62 -13.04
C LYS A 48 11.90 -1.65 -13.98
N GLU A 49 11.61 -0.36 -13.87
CA GLU A 49 12.25 0.68 -14.68
C GLU A 49 13.51 1.21 -14.04
N HIS A 50 13.62 1.11 -12.72
CA HIS A 50 14.75 1.64 -11.95
C HIS A 50 15.30 0.59 -10.99
N PRO A 51 15.91 -0.50 -11.52
CA PRO A 51 16.31 -1.64 -10.67
C PRO A 51 17.42 -1.32 -9.68
N LYS A 52 18.10 -0.20 -9.84
CA LYS A 52 19.18 0.22 -8.93
C LYS A 52 18.69 1.18 -7.85
N ASP A 53 17.40 1.46 -7.80
CA ASP A 53 16.84 2.32 -6.77
C ASP A 53 16.68 1.52 -5.47
N HIS A 54 17.79 1.39 -4.75
CA HIS A 54 17.83 0.58 -3.52
C HIS A 54 17.00 1.20 -2.40
N HIS A 55 16.85 2.50 -2.39
CA HIS A 55 16.05 3.19 -1.39
C HIS A 55 14.58 2.79 -1.52
N THR A 56 14.05 2.82 -2.73
CA THR A 56 12.66 2.42 -3.00
C THR A 56 12.46 0.94 -2.72
N ARG A 57 13.46 0.10 -3.08
CA ARG A 57 13.38 -1.34 -2.80
C ARG A 57 13.27 -1.62 -1.31
N ARG A 58 14.05 -0.90 -0.50
CA ARG A 58 13.99 -1.03 0.95
C ARG A 58 12.61 -0.64 1.48
N GLY A 59 12.07 0.48 0.98
CA GLY A 59 10.72 0.91 1.34
C GLY A 59 9.66 -0.11 0.97
N LEU A 60 9.80 -0.71 -0.22
CA LEU A 60 8.88 -1.75 -0.68
C LEU A 60 8.87 -2.94 0.27
N LEU A 61 10.06 -3.41 0.69
CA LEU A 61 10.15 -4.54 1.62
C LEU A 61 9.49 -4.24 2.95
N MET A 62 9.60 -3.00 3.44
CA MET A 62 8.93 -2.58 4.67
C MET A 62 7.41 -2.64 4.52
N LEU A 63 6.88 -2.21 3.38
CA LEU A 63 5.44 -2.25 3.11
C LEU A 63 4.94 -3.68 3.01
N VAL A 64 5.70 -4.55 2.37
CA VAL A 64 5.35 -5.97 2.26
C VAL A 64 5.26 -6.61 3.65
N GLY A 65 6.23 -6.31 4.52
CA GLY A 65 6.21 -6.81 5.89
C GLY A 65 5.00 -6.31 6.69
N LYS A 66 4.68 -5.03 6.55
CA LYS A 66 3.53 -4.44 7.23
C LYS A 66 2.22 -5.07 6.74
N ARG A 67 2.08 -5.25 5.42
CA ARG A 67 0.88 -5.89 4.85
C ARG A 67 0.73 -7.31 5.37
N ARG A 68 1.84 -8.05 5.45
CA ARG A 68 1.81 -9.43 5.93
C ARG A 68 1.29 -9.50 7.36
N ARG A 69 1.75 -8.61 8.23
CA ARG A 69 1.28 -8.57 9.62
C ARG A 69 -0.21 -8.26 9.70
N LEU A 70 -0.68 -7.34 8.88
CA LEU A 70 -2.11 -6.98 8.84
C LEU A 70 -2.97 -8.13 8.33
N LEU A 71 -2.48 -8.87 7.33
CA LEU A 71 -3.22 -10.03 6.81
C LEU A 71 -3.34 -11.13 7.85
N VAL A 72 -2.28 -11.37 8.62
CA VAL A 72 -2.34 -12.33 9.72
C VAL A 72 -3.38 -11.90 10.75
N TYR A 73 -3.39 -10.62 11.09
CA TYR A 73 -4.36 -10.06 12.03
C TYR A 73 -5.80 -10.29 11.56
N ILE A 74 -6.07 -10.06 10.27
CA ILE A 74 -7.41 -10.23 9.72
C ILE A 74 -7.84 -11.71 9.77
N LEU A 75 -6.90 -12.62 9.55
CA LEU A 75 -7.19 -14.05 9.48
C LEU A 75 -7.37 -14.70 10.85
N ILE A 76 -6.92 -14.05 11.91
CA ILE A 76 -7.12 -14.55 13.28
C ILE A 76 -8.52 -14.22 13.75
#